data_1518986c11a70c7ba93d9a6ff61c47b4
#
_entry.id   1518986c11a70c7ba93d9a6ff61c47b4
#
_cell.length_a   1.000
_cell.length_b   1.000
_cell.length_c   1.000
_cell.angle_alpha   90.00
_cell.angle_beta   90.00
_cell.angle_gamma   90.00
#
_symmetry.space_group_name_H-M   'P 1'
#
loop_
_entity.id
_entity.type
_entity.pdbx_description
1 polymer ?
#
loop_
_entity_poly.entity_id
_entity_poly.type
_entity_poly.pdbx_seq_one_letter_code
_entity_poly.pdbx_strand_id
1 'polypeptide(L)'
;MGDKPKRLAAEDLHRFVETSPQEMQNDVGARTVLVANSIIAHFLGRDWFAAHIRHDARKPGFLNYDFSSDERREATSFRVIELAESLFNLQNIPGFDETIAQMKGGGDKIEATCAELDFGRFLYIHDVDFRFNLPSGKKGADYDVELIYPGGLAVPADAKCKLESTDIDPHSIGKTLEKGRTQLPPNRPGVIFLKVPQSWVADTAIAAEMVSEGQRFFRNTDRIISVKFYVSHLSIGNGVVLHRHAVREITNECSEFNDGRNWDLFTDHPVPSSWNGMPRKWQRILLFPKSQ
;
A
#
# COMPACT_ATOMS: atom_id res chain seq x y z
N MET A 1 -5.53 2.88 -26.78
CA MET A 1 -4.51 2.59 -25.77
C MET A 1 -3.68 3.84 -25.63
N GLY A 2 -3.70 4.55 -24.51
CA GLY A 2 -2.83 5.71 -24.30
C GLY A 2 -1.37 5.23 -24.15
N ASP A 3 -0.42 6.08 -24.56
CA ASP A 3 1.00 5.78 -24.36
C ASP A 3 1.29 5.53 -22.88
N LYS A 4 2.09 4.48 -22.58
CA LYS A 4 2.54 4.22 -21.22
C LYS A 4 3.43 5.37 -20.76
N PRO A 5 3.29 5.86 -19.50
CA PRO A 5 4.15 6.92 -19.01
C PRO A 5 5.62 6.46 -19.02
N LYS A 6 6.51 7.37 -19.39
CA LYS A 6 7.96 7.12 -19.31
C LYS A 6 8.35 6.83 -17.86
N ARG A 7 9.28 5.91 -17.65
CA ARG A 7 9.84 5.66 -16.30
C ARG A 7 10.64 6.88 -15.84
N LEU A 8 10.48 7.22 -14.56
CA LEU A 8 11.22 8.33 -13.94
C LEU A 8 12.55 7.82 -13.39
N ALA A 9 13.60 8.59 -13.61
CA ALA A 9 14.88 8.41 -12.94
C ALA A 9 15.03 9.37 -11.75
N ALA A 10 16.04 9.18 -10.91
CA ALA A 10 16.29 10.07 -9.78
C ALA A 10 16.57 11.51 -10.23
N GLU A 11 17.23 11.68 -11.39
CA GLU A 11 17.53 12.97 -12.02
C GLU A 11 16.26 13.72 -12.43
N ASP A 12 15.18 13.02 -12.77
CA ASP A 12 13.90 13.66 -13.09
C ASP A 12 13.29 14.29 -11.83
N LEU A 13 13.47 13.68 -10.65
CA LEU A 13 13.02 14.24 -9.39
C LEU A 13 13.78 15.51 -9.01
N HIS A 14 15.09 15.56 -9.24
CA HIS A 14 15.89 16.78 -9.09
C HIS A 14 15.37 17.89 -9.99
N ARG A 15 15.08 17.57 -11.26
CA ARG A 15 14.53 18.54 -12.21
C ARG A 15 13.20 19.13 -11.78
N PHE A 16 12.32 18.34 -11.13
CA PHE A 16 11.08 18.86 -10.57
C PHE A 16 11.33 19.92 -9.51
N VAL A 17 12.37 19.75 -8.70
CA VAL A 17 12.76 20.75 -7.70
C VAL A 17 13.35 21.98 -8.36
N GLU A 18 14.33 21.82 -9.26
CA GLU A 18 15.06 22.91 -9.93
C GLU A 18 14.15 23.85 -10.74
N THR A 19 13.08 23.31 -11.30
CA THR A 19 12.08 24.07 -12.08
C THR A 19 11.03 24.76 -11.23
N SER A 20 11.05 24.58 -9.91
CA SER A 20 10.10 25.20 -8.98
C SER A 20 10.57 26.59 -8.48
N PRO A 21 9.66 27.42 -7.94
CA PRO A 21 10.04 28.68 -7.31
C PRO A 21 11.09 28.47 -6.20
N GLN A 22 12.05 29.42 -6.08
CA GLN A 22 13.16 29.33 -5.13
C GLN A 22 12.71 29.16 -3.67
N GLU A 23 11.59 29.76 -3.32
CA GLU A 23 11.01 29.65 -1.98
C GLU A 23 10.64 28.19 -1.64
N MET A 24 10.05 27.48 -2.61
CA MET A 24 9.72 26.06 -2.47
C MET A 24 10.94 25.15 -2.43
N GLN A 25 12.01 25.53 -3.15
CA GLN A 25 13.26 24.75 -3.13
C GLN A 25 13.94 24.77 -1.78
N ASN A 26 13.78 25.85 -1.00
CA ASN A 26 14.42 26.04 0.30
C ASN A 26 13.63 25.39 1.46
N ASP A 27 12.34 25.17 1.29
CA ASP A 27 11.48 24.52 2.28
C ASP A 27 11.40 23.01 2.01
N VAL A 28 11.83 22.20 2.98
CA VAL A 28 11.86 20.72 2.84
C VAL A 28 10.45 20.15 2.67
N GLY A 29 9.47 20.67 3.40
CA GLY A 29 8.08 20.21 3.32
C GLY A 29 7.45 20.54 1.97
N ALA A 30 7.58 21.81 1.53
CA ALA A 30 7.08 22.27 0.24
C ALA A 30 7.73 21.51 -0.92
N ARG A 31 9.05 21.30 -0.87
CA ARG A 31 9.79 20.52 -1.85
C ARG A 31 9.28 19.07 -1.93
N THR A 32 9.08 18.44 -0.78
CA THR A 32 8.58 17.05 -0.73
C THR A 32 7.20 16.93 -1.38
N VAL A 33 6.27 17.82 -1.02
CA VAL A 33 4.92 17.86 -1.60
C VAL A 33 4.97 18.12 -3.10
N LEU A 34 5.83 19.04 -3.55
CA LEU A 34 6.00 19.35 -4.96
C LEU A 34 6.46 18.11 -5.75
N VAL A 35 7.49 17.42 -5.26
CA VAL A 35 8.00 16.20 -5.92
C VAL A 35 6.93 15.12 -5.93
N ALA A 36 6.23 14.90 -4.81
CA ALA A 36 5.14 13.93 -4.74
C ALA A 36 4.04 14.23 -5.77
N ASN A 37 3.59 15.47 -5.83
CA ASN A 37 2.57 15.91 -6.77
C ASN A 37 3.03 15.74 -8.22
N SER A 38 4.31 16.04 -8.51
CA SER A 38 4.87 15.90 -9.86
C SER A 38 4.93 14.44 -10.30
N ILE A 39 5.32 13.52 -9.41
CA ILE A 39 5.30 12.07 -9.68
C ILE A 39 3.88 11.59 -9.96
N ILE A 40 2.93 11.96 -9.12
CA ILE A 40 1.53 11.54 -9.28
C ILE A 40 0.97 12.08 -10.61
N ALA A 41 1.19 13.36 -10.90
CA ALA A 41 0.75 13.96 -12.16
C ALA A 41 1.40 13.32 -13.38
N HIS A 42 2.65 12.84 -13.26
CA HIS A 42 3.36 12.14 -14.33
C HIS A 42 2.69 10.79 -14.66
N PHE A 43 2.39 9.97 -13.65
CA PHE A 43 1.84 8.62 -13.86
C PHE A 43 0.33 8.60 -14.10
N LEU A 44 -0.43 9.42 -13.39
CA LEU A 44 -1.90 9.40 -13.42
C LEU A 44 -2.48 10.48 -14.33
N GLY A 45 -1.72 11.53 -14.63
CA GLY A 45 -2.15 12.66 -15.45
C GLY A 45 -2.57 13.87 -14.62
N ARG A 46 -2.40 15.07 -15.18
CA ARG A 46 -2.73 16.34 -14.50
C ARG A 46 -4.22 16.48 -14.19
N ASP A 47 -5.07 16.04 -15.08
CA ASP A 47 -6.53 16.12 -14.89
C ASP A 47 -6.98 15.20 -13.75
N TRP A 48 -6.42 13.98 -13.69
CA TRP A 48 -6.66 13.06 -12.58
C TRP A 48 -6.19 13.65 -11.27
N PHE A 49 -4.98 14.19 -11.23
CA PHE A 49 -4.41 14.87 -10.07
C PHE A 49 -5.32 15.99 -9.57
N ALA A 50 -5.72 16.91 -10.47
CA ALA A 50 -6.62 18.02 -10.14
C ALA A 50 -8.00 17.53 -9.68
N ALA A 51 -8.45 16.36 -10.13
CA ALA A 51 -9.73 15.80 -9.76
C ALA A 51 -9.72 15.15 -8.36
N HIS A 52 -8.63 14.55 -7.93
CA HIS A 52 -8.58 13.66 -6.77
C HIS A 52 -7.69 14.14 -5.62
N ILE A 53 -6.76 15.08 -5.87
CA ILE A 53 -5.94 15.71 -4.83
C ILE A 53 -6.40 17.16 -4.67
N ARG A 54 -7.45 17.35 -3.88
CA ARG A 54 -8.13 18.65 -3.73
C ARG A 54 -8.10 19.14 -2.30
N HIS A 55 -8.25 20.46 -2.17
CA HIS A 55 -8.51 21.15 -0.93
C HIS A 55 -10.03 21.38 -0.74
N ASP A 56 -10.85 20.34 -0.89
CA ASP A 56 -12.31 20.49 -0.78
C ASP A 56 -12.84 19.68 0.42
N ALA A 57 -13.03 20.38 1.54
CA ALA A 57 -13.61 19.81 2.76
C ALA A 57 -15.04 19.28 2.60
N ARG A 58 -15.74 19.65 1.52
CA ARG A 58 -17.14 19.23 1.29
C ARG A 58 -17.29 17.86 0.66
N LYS A 59 -16.19 17.29 0.16
CA LYS A 59 -16.19 15.94 -0.42
C LYS A 59 -15.01 15.16 0.17
N PRO A 60 -15.22 14.44 1.27
CA PRO A 60 -14.17 13.60 1.80
C PRO A 60 -13.73 12.58 0.76
N GLY A 61 -12.44 12.42 0.57
CA GLY A 61 -11.84 11.45 -0.32
C GLY A 61 -10.49 11.04 0.25
N PHE A 62 -10.04 9.84 -0.07
CA PHE A 62 -8.83 9.27 0.52
C PHE A 62 -7.59 10.16 0.37
N LEU A 63 -7.47 10.87 -0.76
CA LEU A 63 -6.37 11.79 -1.07
C LEU A 63 -6.76 13.28 -0.98
N ASN A 64 -7.99 13.60 -0.54
CA ASN A 64 -8.41 14.98 -0.38
C ASN A 64 -7.87 15.55 0.92
N TYR A 65 -7.26 16.74 0.83
CA TYR A 65 -6.79 17.44 2.02
C TYR A 65 -7.96 17.90 2.89
N ASP A 66 -7.93 17.47 4.14
CA ASP A 66 -8.85 17.91 5.17
C ASP A 66 -8.12 18.88 6.10
N PHE A 67 -8.50 20.15 6.04
CA PHE A 67 -7.92 21.20 6.87
C PHE A 67 -8.69 21.44 8.19
N SER A 68 -9.62 20.57 8.54
CA SER A 68 -10.37 20.70 9.80
C SER A 68 -9.49 20.50 11.03
N SER A 69 -8.36 19.81 10.90
CA SER A 69 -7.32 19.72 11.91
C SER A 69 -5.95 19.52 11.26
N ASP A 70 -4.89 19.88 12.00
CA ASP A 70 -3.50 19.64 11.56
C ASP A 70 -3.23 18.15 11.37
N GLU A 71 -3.76 17.31 12.24
CA GLU A 71 -3.61 15.84 12.14
C GLU A 71 -4.18 15.28 10.83
N ARG A 72 -5.39 15.72 10.45
CA ARG A 72 -6.02 15.26 9.20
C ARG A 72 -5.28 15.77 7.97
N ARG A 73 -4.82 17.02 8.00
CA ARG A 73 -3.99 17.59 6.94
C ARG A 73 -2.71 16.77 6.76
N GLU A 74 -2.00 16.50 7.85
CA GLU A 74 -0.77 15.73 7.83
C GLU A 74 -1.01 14.27 7.36
N ALA A 75 -2.08 13.62 7.83
CA ALA A 75 -2.44 12.29 7.39
C ALA A 75 -2.62 12.22 5.87
N THR A 76 -3.29 13.20 5.26
CA THR A 76 -3.44 13.26 3.80
C THR A 76 -2.11 13.54 3.11
N SER A 77 -1.29 14.45 3.65
CA SER A 77 0.05 14.72 3.11
C SER A 77 0.90 13.44 3.05
N PHE A 78 0.88 12.64 4.10
CA PHE A 78 1.59 11.35 4.12
C PHE A 78 1.04 10.36 3.09
N ARG A 79 -0.29 10.24 2.94
CA ARG A 79 -0.90 9.37 1.91
C ARG A 79 -0.48 9.76 0.50
N VAL A 80 -0.43 11.06 0.22
CA VAL A 80 0.03 11.60 -1.08
C VAL A 80 1.50 11.28 -1.31
N ILE A 81 2.35 11.47 -0.30
CA ILE A 81 3.78 11.16 -0.37
C ILE A 81 3.98 9.65 -0.56
N GLU A 82 3.27 8.79 0.18
CA GLU A 82 3.36 7.34 0.06
C GLU A 82 2.93 6.83 -1.31
N LEU A 83 1.85 7.38 -1.85
CA LEU A 83 1.43 7.07 -3.21
C LEU A 83 2.52 7.44 -4.21
N ALA A 84 3.10 8.63 -4.10
CA ALA A 84 4.17 9.06 -4.98
C ALA A 84 5.43 8.17 -4.87
N GLU A 85 5.85 7.82 -3.64
CA GLU A 85 6.96 6.90 -3.42
C GLU A 85 6.68 5.52 -4.01
N SER A 86 5.46 5.00 -3.84
CA SER A 86 5.06 3.71 -4.41
C SER A 86 5.08 3.75 -5.95
N LEU A 87 4.54 4.80 -6.55
CA LEU A 87 4.58 4.99 -8.01
C LEU A 87 6.02 5.05 -8.54
N PHE A 88 6.90 5.76 -7.85
CA PHE A 88 8.30 5.90 -8.26
C PHE A 88 9.08 4.59 -8.08
N ASN A 89 8.98 3.93 -6.94
CA ASN A 89 9.79 2.75 -6.63
C ASN A 89 9.31 1.49 -7.33
N LEU A 90 8.00 1.33 -7.54
CA LEU A 90 7.41 0.12 -8.10
C LEU A 90 7.23 0.19 -9.63
N GLN A 91 7.55 1.30 -10.27
CA GLN A 91 7.30 1.54 -11.69
C GLN A 91 7.88 0.48 -12.64
N ASN A 92 8.92 -0.25 -12.22
CA ASN A 92 9.58 -1.28 -13.01
C ASN A 92 9.08 -2.71 -12.68
N ILE A 93 8.17 -2.86 -11.73
CA ILE A 93 7.56 -4.15 -11.42
C ILE A 93 6.60 -4.55 -12.55
N PRO A 94 6.67 -5.80 -13.05
CA PRO A 94 5.74 -6.27 -14.06
C PRO A 94 4.28 -6.12 -13.61
N GLY A 95 3.39 -5.66 -14.49
CA GLY A 95 1.98 -5.40 -14.21
C GLY A 95 1.67 -4.03 -13.58
N PHE A 96 2.69 -3.22 -13.24
CA PHE A 96 2.50 -1.92 -12.59
C PHE A 96 1.60 -0.97 -13.40
N ASP A 97 1.81 -0.86 -14.71
CA ASP A 97 1.04 0.10 -15.53
C ASP A 97 -0.45 -0.21 -15.54
N GLU A 98 -0.79 -1.47 -15.52
CA GLU A 98 -2.15 -1.97 -15.50
C GLU A 98 -2.80 -1.76 -14.12
N THR A 99 -2.04 -1.96 -13.06
CA THR A 99 -2.48 -1.70 -11.68
C THR A 99 -2.81 -0.22 -11.50
N ILE A 100 -1.92 0.69 -11.88
CA ILE A 100 -2.21 2.13 -11.76
C ILE A 100 -3.33 2.60 -12.70
N ALA A 101 -3.56 1.92 -13.82
CA ALA A 101 -4.68 2.23 -14.70
C ALA A 101 -6.05 2.02 -14.01
N GLN A 102 -6.15 1.09 -13.06
CA GLN A 102 -7.38 0.88 -12.27
C GLN A 102 -7.70 2.08 -11.38
N MET A 103 -6.68 2.73 -10.81
CA MET A 103 -6.82 3.93 -9.98
C MET A 103 -7.49 5.08 -10.75
N LYS A 104 -7.29 5.15 -12.07
CA LYS A 104 -7.90 6.18 -12.94
C LYS A 104 -9.44 6.11 -12.98
N GLY A 105 -10.01 4.99 -12.56
CA GLY A 105 -11.46 4.84 -12.41
C GLY A 105 -12.07 5.66 -11.26
N GLY A 106 -11.26 6.18 -10.33
CA GLY A 106 -11.70 7.02 -9.21
C GLY A 106 -12.47 6.26 -8.12
N GLY A 107 -13.02 7.02 -7.16
CA GLY A 107 -13.83 6.48 -6.05
C GLY A 107 -13.08 5.49 -5.17
N ASP A 108 -13.76 4.44 -4.72
CA ASP A 108 -13.19 3.40 -3.84
C ASP A 108 -12.01 2.65 -4.46
N LYS A 109 -11.87 2.71 -5.81
CA LYS A 109 -10.73 2.10 -6.51
C LYS A 109 -9.39 2.74 -6.14
N ILE A 110 -9.38 4.03 -5.78
CA ILE A 110 -8.16 4.73 -5.39
C ILE A 110 -7.58 4.09 -4.13
N GLU A 111 -8.39 3.94 -3.09
CA GLU A 111 -7.94 3.38 -1.80
C GLU A 111 -7.61 1.89 -1.93
N ALA A 112 -8.39 1.14 -2.72
CA ALA A 112 -8.11 -0.27 -3.01
C ALA A 112 -6.76 -0.43 -3.73
N THR A 113 -6.51 0.36 -4.80
CA THR A 113 -5.23 0.30 -5.52
C THR A 113 -4.06 0.78 -4.65
N CYS A 114 -4.27 1.76 -3.76
CA CYS A 114 -3.26 2.12 -2.77
C CYS A 114 -2.90 0.94 -1.87
N ALA A 115 -3.86 0.10 -1.46
CA ALA A 115 -3.58 -1.09 -0.66
C ALA A 115 -2.79 -2.15 -1.46
N GLU A 116 -3.07 -2.32 -2.75
CA GLU A 116 -2.26 -3.17 -3.64
C GLU A 116 -0.81 -2.66 -3.75
N LEU A 117 -0.63 -1.36 -3.94
CA LEU A 117 0.69 -0.72 -3.97
C LEU A 117 1.40 -0.80 -2.62
N ASP A 118 0.70 -0.65 -1.50
CA ASP A 118 1.26 -0.84 -0.16
C ASP A 118 1.76 -2.28 0.02
N PHE A 119 1.02 -3.27 -0.46
CA PHE A 119 1.48 -4.65 -0.44
C PHE A 119 2.74 -4.83 -1.29
N GLY A 120 2.73 -4.31 -2.53
CA GLY A 120 3.92 -4.30 -3.39
C GLY A 120 5.12 -3.62 -2.74
N ARG A 121 4.90 -2.53 -2.01
CA ARG A 121 5.93 -1.84 -1.22
C ARG A 121 6.56 -2.75 -0.17
N PHE A 122 5.76 -3.48 0.61
CA PHE A 122 6.28 -4.43 1.60
C PHE A 122 7.14 -5.50 0.94
N LEU A 123 6.66 -6.10 -0.13
CA LEU A 123 7.40 -7.12 -0.86
C LEU A 123 8.72 -6.55 -1.40
N TYR A 124 8.68 -5.38 -2.00
CA TYR A 124 9.86 -4.71 -2.55
C TYR A 124 10.91 -4.38 -1.48
N ILE A 125 10.48 -3.87 -0.31
CA ILE A 125 11.36 -3.51 0.79
C ILE A 125 12.03 -4.75 1.40
N HIS A 126 11.34 -5.88 1.41
CA HIS A 126 11.83 -7.16 1.96
C HIS A 126 12.51 -8.06 0.93
N ASP A 127 12.86 -7.55 -0.24
CA ASP A 127 13.51 -8.30 -1.31
C ASP A 127 12.74 -9.54 -1.76
N VAL A 128 11.41 -9.53 -1.62
CA VAL A 128 10.55 -10.57 -2.15
C VAL A 128 10.25 -10.27 -3.61
N ASP A 129 10.58 -11.20 -4.49
CA ASP A 129 10.22 -11.08 -5.89
C ASP A 129 8.71 -11.22 -6.10
N PHE A 130 8.14 -10.36 -6.92
CA PHE A 130 6.71 -10.38 -7.21
C PHE A 130 6.37 -9.71 -8.54
N ARG A 131 5.13 -9.89 -8.98
CA ARG A 131 4.53 -9.14 -10.08
C ARG A 131 3.09 -8.78 -9.75
N PHE A 132 2.61 -7.67 -10.24
CA PHE A 132 1.19 -7.35 -10.23
C PHE A 132 0.49 -8.20 -11.26
N ASN A 133 -0.67 -8.76 -10.90
CA ASN A 133 -1.44 -9.59 -11.80
C ASN A 133 -2.43 -8.73 -12.59
N LEU A 134 -2.66 -9.13 -13.83
CA LEU A 134 -3.62 -8.46 -14.69
C LEU A 134 -5.01 -9.02 -14.46
N PRO A 135 -6.03 -8.18 -14.23
CA PRO A 135 -7.40 -8.64 -14.11
C PRO A 135 -7.81 -9.44 -15.36
N SER A 136 -8.21 -10.67 -15.17
CA SER A 136 -8.64 -11.56 -16.24
C SER A 136 -10.16 -11.56 -16.45
N GLY A 137 -10.92 -11.04 -15.48
CA GLY A 137 -12.37 -11.14 -15.40
C GLY A 137 -12.88 -12.55 -15.10
N LYS A 138 -11.97 -13.47 -14.72
CA LYS A 138 -12.31 -14.87 -14.42
C LYS A 138 -12.27 -15.10 -12.91
N LYS A 139 -13.36 -15.59 -12.36
CA LYS A 139 -13.42 -16.00 -10.95
C LYS A 139 -12.29 -16.98 -10.60
N GLY A 140 -11.57 -16.70 -9.52
CA GLY A 140 -10.44 -17.51 -9.08
C GLY A 140 -9.12 -17.24 -9.83
N ALA A 141 -9.05 -16.17 -10.64
CA ALA A 141 -7.84 -15.74 -11.35
C ALA A 141 -7.65 -14.20 -11.32
N ASP A 142 -8.45 -13.50 -10.54
CA ASP A 142 -8.44 -12.03 -10.43
C ASP A 142 -7.80 -11.57 -9.11
N TYR A 143 -6.73 -12.26 -8.69
CA TYR A 143 -5.90 -11.84 -7.57
C TYR A 143 -4.95 -10.70 -8.00
N ASP A 144 -4.46 -9.93 -7.03
CA ASP A 144 -3.78 -8.67 -7.32
C ASP A 144 -2.26 -8.83 -7.53
N VAL A 145 -1.63 -9.78 -6.82
CA VAL A 145 -0.18 -9.95 -6.82
C VAL A 145 0.20 -11.42 -6.92
N GLU A 146 1.25 -11.75 -7.64
CA GLU A 146 1.88 -13.06 -7.60
C GLU A 146 3.25 -12.97 -6.94
N LEU A 147 3.40 -13.62 -5.81
CA LEU A 147 4.64 -13.74 -5.05
C LEU A 147 5.52 -14.80 -5.66
N ILE A 148 6.82 -14.58 -5.72
CA ILE A 148 7.79 -15.58 -6.19
C ILE A 148 8.64 -16.00 -4.99
N TYR A 149 8.33 -17.14 -4.41
CA TYR A 149 9.10 -17.72 -3.32
C TYR A 149 10.42 -18.31 -3.80
N PRO A 150 11.39 -18.52 -2.89
CA PRO A 150 12.64 -19.21 -3.21
C PRO A 150 12.38 -20.55 -3.94
N GLY A 151 13.15 -20.81 -4.99
CA GLY A 151 12.92 -21.96 -5.87
C GLY A 151 11.91 -21.74 -7.00
N GLY A 152 11.41 -20.50 -7.16
CA GLY A 152 10.53 -20.12 -8.28
C GLY A 152 9.07 -20.47 -8.10
N LEU A 153 8.63 -20.87 -6.89
CA LEU A 153 7.23 -21.15 -6.60
C LEU A 153 6.42 -19.85 -6.63
N ALA A 154 5.50 -19.77 -7.58
CA ALA A 154 4.60 -18.63 -7.71
C ALA A 154 3.34 -18.83 -6.84
N VAL A 155 3.08 -17.90 -5.91
CA VAL A 155 1.95 -17.93 -4.98
C VAL A 155 1.04 -16.72 -5.22
N PRO A 156 -0.22 -16.92 -5.59
CA PRO A 156 -1.18 -15.86 -5.76
C PRO A 156 -1.50 -15.18 -4.42
N ALA A 157 -1.60 -13.87 -4.44
CA ALA A 157 -1.99 -13.07 -3.29
C ALA A 157 -3.03 -12.02 -3.67
N ASP A 158 -3.94 -11.76 -2.76
CA ASP A 158 -5.04 -10.83 -2.95
C ASP A 158 -4.99 -9.75 -1.87
N ALA A 159 -4.99 -8.48 -2.29
CA ALA A 159 -4.97 -7.32 -1.43
C ALA A 159 -6.39 -6.80 -1.20
N LYS A 160 -6.77 -6.66 0.04
CA LYS A 160 -8.07 -6.10 0.44
C LYS A 160 -7.86 -4.87 1.30
N CYS A 161 -8.83 -3.98 1.26
CA CYS A 161 -8.84 -2.75 2.04
C CYS A 161 -10.16 -2.62 2.79
N LYS A 162 -10.07 -2.23 4.07
CA LYS A 162 -11.14 -1.56 4.79
C LYS A 162 -10.90 -0.07 4.65
N LEU A 163 -11.89 0.66 4.12
CA LEU A 163 -11.76 2.10 3.93
C LEU A 163 -11.53 2.80 5.28
N GLU A 164 -10.75 3.88 5.29
CA GLU A 164 -10.47 4.64 6.52
C GLU A 164 -11.74 5.18 7.20
N SER A 165 -12.82 5.34 6.45
CA SER A 165 -14.15 5.74 6.95
C SER A 165 -15.00 4.58 7.48
N THR A 166 -14.49 3.33 7.44
CA THR A 166 -15.26 2.17 7.87
C THR A 166 -15.36 2.14 9.40
N ASP A 167 -16.58 2.04 9.92
CA ASP A 167 -16.81 1.85 11.34
C ASP A 167 -16.14 0.57 11.85
N ILE A 168 -15.76 0.59 13.13
CA ILE A 168 -15.10 -0.54 13.77
C ILE A 168 -16.07 -1.72 13.82
N ASP A 169 -15.78 -2.75 13.03
CA ASP A 169 -16.52 -4.02 12.98
C ASP A 169 -15.56 -5.18 12.68
N PRO A 170 -14.90 -5.75 13.69
CA PRO A 170 -13.98 -6.89 13.49
C PRO A 170 -14.65 -8.10 12.84
N HIS A 171 -15.95 -8.33 13.07
CA HIS A 171 -16.67 -9.45 12.43
C HIS A 171 -16.78 -9.31 10.92
N SER A 172 -16.68 -8.09 10.39
CA SER A 172 -16.65 -7.86 8.94
C SER A 172 -15.36 -8.36 8.27
N ILE A 173 -14.32 -8.65 9.06
CA ILE A 173 -13.04 -9.19 8.58
C ILE A 173 -13.25 -10.54 7.92
N GLY A 174 -13.94 -11.46 8.57
CA GLY A 174 -14.24 -12.78 8.02
C GLY A 174 -14.85 -12.71 6.62
N LYS A 175 -15.84 -11.81 6.41
CA LYS A 175 -16.46 -11.58 5.10
C LYS A 175 -15.46 -11.04 4.06
N THR A 176 -14.52 -10.19 4.50
CA THR A 176 -13.50 -9.62 3.59
C THR A 176 -12.48 -10.69 3.19
N LEU A 177 -12.04 -11.52 4.13
CA LEU A 177 -11.15 -12.64 3.87
C LEU A 177 -11.80 -13.67 2.93
N GLU A 178 -13.09 -13.97 3.10
CA GLU A 178 -13.84 -14.84 2.19
C GLU A 178 -13.90 -14.27 0.77
N LYS A 179 -14.09 -12.96 0.61
CA LYS A 179 -14.01 -12.32 -0.70
C LYS A 179 -12.63 -12.49 -1.31
N GLY A 180 -11.56 -12.26 -0.55
CA GLY A 180 -10.18 -12.48 -1.00
C GLY A 180 -9.97 -13.93 -1.43
N ARG A 181 -10.37 -14.89 -0.60
CA ARG A 181 -10.28 -16.32 -0.93
C ARG A 181 -10.95 -16.66 -2.26
N THR A 182 -12.10 -16.06 -2.58
CA THR A 182 -12.81 -16.37 -3.84
C THR A 182 -12.12 -15.84 -5.10
N GLN A 183 -11.20 -14.88 -4.97
CA GLN A 183 -10.40 -14.35 -6.09
C GLN A 183 -9.14 -15.17 -6.35
N LEU A 184 -8.70 -15.94 -5.36
CA LEU A 184 -7.54 -16.82 -5.47
C LEU A 184 -7.88 -18.16 -6.14
N PRO A 185 -6.94 -18.76 -6.89
CA PRO A 185 -7.13 -20.08 -7.52
C PRO A 185 -7.43 -21.17 -6.46
N PRO A 186 -8.36 -22.11 -6.77
CA PRO A 186 -8.79 -23.10 -5.79
C PRO A 186 -7.72 -24.16 -5.44
N ASN A 187 -6.79 -24.45 -6.36
CA ASN A 187 -5.83 -25.55 -6.23
C ASN A 187 -4.39 -25.07 -6.03
N ARG A 188 -4.20 -23.88 -5.45
CA ARG A 188 -2.89 -23.28 -5.20
C ARG A 188 -2.87 -22.65 -3.80
N PRO A 189 -1.69 -22.62 -3.15
CA PRO A 189 -1.54 -21.83 -1.92
C PRO A 189 -1.87 -20.39 -2.20
N GLY A 190 -2.47 -19.69 -1.24
CA GLY A 190 -2.83 -18.31 -1.39
C GLY A 190 -2.52 -17.46 -0.16
N VAL A 191 -2.24 -16.18 -0.38
CA VAL A 191 -1.99 -15.19 0.67
C VAL A 191 -3.05 -14.08 0.58
N ILE A 192 -3.53 -13.60 1.71
CA ILE A 192 -4.42 -12.44 1.75
C ILE A 192 -3.73 -11.32 2.55
N PHE A 193 -3.59 -10.17 1.92
CA PHE A 193 -3.15 -8.93 2.54
C PHE A 193 -4.37 -8.05 2.81
N LEU A 194 -4.58 -7.65 4.05
CA LEU A 194 -5.74 -6.85 4.45
C LEU A 194 -5.28 -5.56 5.14
N LYS A 195 -5.42 -4.44 4.43
CA LYS A 195 -5.27 -3.12 5.02
C LYS A 195 -6.47 -2.80 5.89
N VAL A 196 -6.20 -2.35 7.12
CA VAL A 196 -7.21 -1.94 8.10
C VAL A 196 -7.02 -0.49 8.51
N PRO A 197 -8.10 0.23 8.88
CA PRO A 197 -8.02 1.62 9.34
C PRO A 197 -7.15 1.76 10.59
N GLN A 198 -6.49 2.89 10.73
CA GLN A 198 -5.70 3.22 11.92
C GLN A 198 -6.54 3.16 13.20
N SER A 199 -7.79 3.61 13.16
CA SER A 199 -8.71 3.58 14.29
C SER A 199 -8.95 2.19 14.87
N TRP A 200 -8.84 1.14 14.06
CA TRP A 200 -9.09 -0.25 14.48
C TRP A 200 -7.96 -0.83 15.33
N VAL A 201 -6.75 -0.30 15.22
CA VAL A 201 -5.57 -0.80 15.95
C VAL A 201 -5.19 0.08 17.14
N ALA A 202 -5.87 1.19 17.34
CA ALA A 202 -5.70 2.04 18.51
C ALA A 202 -6.16 1.34 19.80
N ASP A 203 -7.11 0.40 19.70
CA ASP A 203 -7.59 -0.43 20.77
C ASP A 203 -7.02 -1.85 20.67
N THR A 204 -6.30 -2.28 21.71
CA THR A 204 -5.68 -3.61 21.77
C THR A 204 -6.67 -4.76 21.76
N ALA A 205 -7.90 -4.56 22.32
CA ALA A 205 -8.95 -5.56 22.32
C ALA A 205 -9.47 -5.79 20.90
N ILE A 206 -9.68 -4.73 20.12
CA ILE A 206 -10.08 -4.80 18.72
C ILE A 206 -9.00 -5.48 17.89
N ALA A 207 -7.73 -5.14 18.10
CA ALA A 207 -6.61 -5.79 17.43
C ALA A 207 -6.55 -7.29 17.72
N ALA A 208 -6.81 -7.72 18.95
CA ALA A 208 -6.88 -9.12 19.32
C ALA A 208 -8.08 -9.85 18.66
N GLU A 209 -9.24 -9.17 18.59
CA GLU A 209 -10.42 -9.72 17.93
C GLU A 209 -10.21 -9.89 16.41
N MET A 210 -9.52 -8.95 15.75
CA MET A 210 -9.13 -9.08 14.35
C MET A 210 -8.29 -10.35 14.10
N VAL A 211 -7.31 -10.62 14.96
CA VAL A 211 -6.50 -11.84 14.89
C VAL A 211 -7.37 -13.08 15.09
N SER A 212 -8.29 -13.05 16.04
CA SER A 212 -9.24 -14.14 16.31
C SER A 212 -10.14 -14.43 15.09
N GLU A 213 -10.65 -13.41 14.42
CA GLU A 213 -11.43 -13.57 13.19
C GLU A 213 -10.59 -14.18 12.05
N GLY A 214 -9.32 -13.80 11.91
CA GLY A 214 -8.41 -14.42 10.97
C GLY A 214 -8.16 -15.90 11.27
N GLN A 215 -7.96 -16.26 12.54
CA GLN A 215 -7.82 -17.67 12.97
C GLN A 215 -9.12 -18.46 12.74
N ARG A 216 -10.27 -17.84 12.97
CA ARG A 216 -11.58 -18.47 12.67
C ARG A 216 -11.75 -18.73 11.18
N PHE A 217 -11.31 -17.80 10.33
CA PHE A 217 -11.34 -17.95 8.88
C PHE A 217 -10.54 -19.18 8.42
N PHE A 218 -9.38 -19.46 9.01
CA PHE A 218 -8.57 -20.62 8.66
C PHE A 218 -9.26 -21.97 8.91
N ARG A 219 -10.22 -22.04 9.81
CA ARG A 219 -11.00 -23.27 10.04
C ARG A 219 -11.85 -23.68 8.83
N ASN A 220 -12.09 -22.73 7.91
CA ASN A 220 -12.93 -22.92 6.73
C ASN A 220 -12.12 -22.97 5.42
N THR A 221 -10.79 -22.99 5.52
CA THR A 221 -9.92 -23.05 4.33
C THR A 221 -8.58 -23.66 4.67
N ASP A 222 -8.15 -24.59 3.84
CA ASP A 222 -6.87 -25.29 3.89
C ASP A 222 -5.84 -24.72 2.90
N ARG A 223 -6.30 -23.97 1.89
CA ARG A 223 -5.45 -23.42 0.83
C ARG A 223 -4.89 -22.02 1.10
N ILE A 224 -5.45 -21.27 2.04
CA ILE A 224 -4.89 -19.96 2.43
C ILE A 224 -3.82 -20.20 3.47
N ILE A 225 -2.57 -19.88 3.11
CA ILE A 225 -1.38 -20.16 3.94
C ILE A 225 -1.12 -19.07 4.98
N SER A 226 -1.43 -17.80 4.64
CA SER A 226 -1.31 -16.71 5.61
C SER A 226 -2.27 -15.55 5.31
N VAL A 227 -2.59 -14.81 6.37
CA VAL A 227 -3.26 -13.52 6.33
C VAL A 227 -2.34 -12.48 6.97
N LYS A 228 -2.15 -11.36 6.28
CA LYS A 228 -1.32 -10.25 6.71
C LYS A 228 -2.20 -9.03 6.94
N PHE A 229 -2.42 -8.66 8.20
CA PHE A 229 -3.07 -7.40 8.57
C PHE A 229 -2.06 -6.27 8.49
N TYR A 230 -2.41 -5.22 7.81
CA TYR A 230 -1.57 -4.04 7.63
C TYR A 230 -2.27 -2.78 8.10
N VAL A 231 -1.53 -1.91 8.73
CA VAL A 231 -1.96 -0.56 9.11
C VAL A 231 -0.87 0.45 8.84
N SER A 232 -1.28 1.59 8.33
CA SER A 232 -0.48 2.81 8.30
C SER A 232 -0.92 3.69 9.47
N HIS A 233 -0.01 3.94 10.39
CA HIS A 233 -0.28 4.66 11.64
C HIS A 233 0.45 6.00 11.66
N LEU A 234 -0.32 7.07 11.82
CA LEU A 234 0.18 8.42 12.02
C LEU A 234 -0.03 8.81 13.48
N SER A 235 1.02 9.25 14.14
CA SER A 235 0.93 9.87 15.46
C SER A 235 1.60 11.25 15.45
N ILE A 236 0.92 12.23 16.05
CA ILE A 236 1.42 13.60 16.20
C ILE A 236 1.57 13.86 17.68
N GLY A 237 2.77 14.29 18.11
CA GLY A 237 3.03 14.61 19.49
C GLY A 237 4.31 15.44 19.65
N ASN A 238 4.30 16.42 20.54
CA ASN A 238 5.45 17.28 20.86
C ASN A 238 6.10 17.94 19.62
N GLY A 239 5.30 18.32 18.61
CA GLY A 239 5.80 18.90 17.35
C GLY A 239 6.48 17.89 16.42
N VAL A 240 6.41 16.60 16.72
CA VAL A 240 6.97 15.53 15.90
C VAL A 240 5.81 14.73 15.29
N VAL A 241 5.89 14.53 13.98
CA VAL A 241 4.99 13.65 13.24
C VAL A 241 5.71 12.32 13.02
N LEU A 242 5.14 11.26 13.56
CA LEU A 242 5.63 9.90 13.36
C LEU A 242 4.66 9.14 12.48
N HIS A 243 5.15 8.70 11.34
CA HIS A 243 4.41 7.82 10.45
C HIS A 243 5.05 6.43 10.46
N ARG A 244 4.28 5.42 10.82
CA ARG A 244 4.73 4.04 11.00
C ARG A 244 3.84 3.09 10.22
N HIS A 245 4.42 1.98 9.82
CA HIS A 245 3.71 0.86 9.23
C HIS A 245 3.84 -0.34 10.15
N ALA A 246 2.75 -1.03 10.37
CA ALA A 246 2.75 -2.28 11.10
C ALA A 246 2.08 -3.38 10.29
N VAL A 247 2.68 -4.56 10.30
CA VAL A 247 2.11 -5.78 9.75
C VAL A 247 1.98 -6.80 10.86
N ARG A 248 0.83 -7.42 10.97
CA ARG A 248 0.61 -8.62 11.77
C ARG A 248 0.29 -9.78 10.85
N GLU A 249 1.18 -10.73 10.79
CA GLU A 249 0.97 -11.97 10.06
C GLU A 249 0.41 -13.05 10.96
N ILE A 250 -0.54 -13.80 10.44
CA ILE A 250 -1.03 -15.04 11.01
C ILE A 250 -0.93 -16.14 9.95
N THR A 251 -0.38 -17.28 10.33
CA THR A 251 -0.14 -18.42 9.44
C THR A 251 -1.18 -19.51 9.70
N ASN A 252 -1.61 -20.19 8.66
CA ASN A 252 -2.51 -21.32 8.74
C ASN A 252 -1.72 -22.62 8.92
N GLU A 253 -1.58 -23.07 10.15
CA GLU A 253 -0.87 -24.32 10.48
C GLU A 253 -1.55 -25.57 9.91
N CYS A 254 -2.86 -25.50 9.62
CA CYS A 254 -3.66 -26.57 9.06
C CYS A 254 -3.74 -26.53 7.52
N SER A 255 -2.94 -25.70 6.86
CA SER A 255 -2.97 -25.62 5.40
C SER A 255 -2.50 -26.91 4.77
N GLU A 256 -3.19 -27.36 3.71
CA GLU A 256 -2.78 -28.51 2.88
C GLU A 256 -1.41 -28.31 2.20
N PHE A 257 -0.98 -27.05 2.10
CA PHE A 257 0.33 -26.65 1.53
C PHE A 257 1.41 -26.50 2.59
N ASN A 258 1.15 -26.84 3.85
CA ASN A 258 2.14 -26.80 4.91
C ASN A 258 3.09 -28.00 4.82
N ASP A 259 4.05 -27.91 3.93
CA ASP A 259 5.05 -28.95 3.63
C ASP A 259 6.40 -28.73 4.33
N GLY A 260 6.39 -27.95 5.41
CA GLY A 260 7.58 -27.60 6.17
C GLY A 260 8.35 -26.39 5.61
N ARG A 261 7.86 -25.74 4.56
CA ARG A 261 8.41 -24.46 4.10
C ARG A 261 8.10 -23.35 5.09
N ASN A 262 9.02 -22.42 5.19
CA ASN A 262 8.73 -21.16 5.84
C ASN A 262 7.89 -20.29 4.89
N TRP A 263 6.62 -20.12 5.19
CA TRP A 263 5.70 -19.25 4.47
C TRP A 263 5.69 -17.81 5.00
N ASP A 264 6.37 -17.59 6.13
CA ASP A 264 6.48 -16.26 6.70
C ASP A 264 7.52 -15.44 5.94
N LEU A 265 7.04 -14.42 5.26
CA LEU A 265 7.89 -13.52 4.47
C LEU A 265 8.49 -12.39 5.30
N PHE A 266 8.00 -12.18 6.54
CA PHE A 266 8.32 -10.97 7.30
C PHE A 266 8.87 -11.24 8.71
N THR A 267 8.90 -12.49 9.21
CA THR A 267 9.46 -12.79 10.56
C THR A 267 10.94 -12.50 10.63
N ASP A 268 11.69 -12.82 9.59
CA ASP A 268 13.13 -12.57 9.54
C ASP A 268 13.46 -11.12 9.10
N HIS A 269 12.45 -10.38 8.69
CA HIS A 269 12.56 -9.03 8.16
C HIS A 269 11.55 -8.11 8.84
N PRO A 270 11.77 -7.71 10.10
CA PRO A 270 10.86 -6.81 10.78
C PRO A 270 10.69 -5.52 9.97
N VAL A 271 9.44 -5.11 9.78
CA VAL A 271 9.16 -3.84 9.10
C VAL A 271 9.85 -2.73 9.87
N PRO A 272 10.73 -1.95 9.23
CA PRO A 272 11.41 -0.86 9.92
C PRO A 272 10.37 0.09 10.52
N SER A 273 10.39 0.24 11.83
CA SER A 273 9.41 1.05 12.56
C SER A 273 9.64 2.56 12.44
N SER A 274 10.72 2.96 11.76
CA SER A 274 11.10 4.36 11.59
C SER A 274 11.62 4.65 10.18
N TRP A 275 11.51 5.90 9.78
CA TRP A 275 12.02 6.42 8.51
C TRP A 275 13.52 6.09 8.26
N ASN A 276 14.30 5.96 9.32
CA ASN A 276 15.75 5.69 9.26
C ASN A 276 16.08 4.23 8.95
N GLY A 277 15.10 3.32 9.01
CA GLY A 277 15.29 1.87 8.81
C GLY A 277 14.89 1.33 7.43
N MET A 278 14.49 2.18 6.49
CA MET A 278 14.14 1.71 5.14
C MET A 278 15.37 1.19 4.38
N PRO A 279 15.26 0.06 3.68
CA PRO A 279 16.33 -0.44 2.82
C PRO A 279 16.77 0.61 1.78
N ARG A 280 18.05 0.60 1.44
CA ARG A 280 18.65 1.57 0.52
C ARG A 280 18.00 1.59 -0.87
N LYS A 281 17.37 0.50 -1.27
CA LYS A 281 16.69 0.43 -2.57
C LYS A 281 15.37 1.18 -2.62
N TRP A 282 14.73 1.50 -1.47
CA TRP A 282 13.52 2.33 -1.46
C TRP A 282 13.87 3.80 -1.46
N GLN A 283 13.62 4.46 -2.57
CA GLN A 283 13.89 5.89 -2.69
C GLN A 283 12.84 6.70 -1.92
N ARG A 284 13.30 7.47 -0.93
CA ARG A 284 12.47 8.38 -0.13
C ARG A 284 12.47 9.76 -0.74
N ILE A 285 11.28 10.33 -0.93
CA ILE A 285 11.14 11.70 -1.45
C ILE A 285 11.58 12.72 -0.40
N LEU A 286 11.31 12.46 0.89
CA LEU A 286 11.72 13.34 2.00
C LEU A 286 13.23 13.53 2.13
N LEU A 287 14.00 12.56 1.68
CA LEU A 287 15.46 12.56 1.80
C LEU A 287 16.17 13.08 0.56
N PHE A 288 15.43 13.66 -0.39
CA PHE A 288 16.06 14.25 -1.57
C PHE A 288 17.00 15.37 -1.14
N PRO A 289 18.33 15.23 -1.30
CA PRO A 289 19.27 16.29 -0.95
C PRO A 289 19.00 17.52 -1.82
N LYS A 290 19.33 18.70 -1.29
CA LYS A 290 19.50 19.88 -2.14
C LYS A 290 20.54 19.51 -3.19
N SER A 291 20.30 19.83 -4.46
CA SER A 291 21.36 19.88 -5.47
C SER A 291 22.51 20.74 -4.89
N GLN A 292 23.69 20.15 -4.76
CA GLN A 292 24.89 20.86 -4.32
C GLN A 292 25.28 21.91 -5.32
#